data_6001d1eb3d692d4fea77506e2cca5c30
#
_entry.id   6001d1eb3d692d4fea77506e2cca5c30
#
_cell.length_a   1.000
_cell.length_b   1.000
_cell.length_c   1.000
_cell.angle_alpha   90.00
_cell.angle_beta   90.00
_cell.angle_gamma   90.00
#
_symmetry.space_group_name_H-M   'P 1'
#
loop_
_entity.id
_entity.type
_entity.pdbx_description
1 polymer ?
#
loop_
_entity_poly.entity_id
_entity_poly.type
_entity_poly.pdbx_seq_one_letter_code
_entity_poly.pdbx_strand_id
1 'polypeptide(L)'
;FPDDYPVLPEALKICRRYVSTHEDKQPMLNFMWRGITSYGKSTGVEQIAAMLDMPLLRMTCSSTMETQDFLSNIIPVSAPEAETKDLPSFDEMAFDPESAYLTLTGIEKPDATSEECLAAYAKAYSAQSGQKGSLFKQVEANFVKALEKGYLLEIQECSRIKDPGVLVGLNEYDRPGAIIPLVDGGHVRRHKDAIVIYTDNVGYASCRPMDPSVLRRMSFILDSNEIPKETAMARVRYNTGFQKDTLLEKMYSVWREVQNFCQDHDITEGSISLTELERWAQCVMADGYDNLMENCEICVVSKATSVPEEQEEIKSSVLAVHLT
;
A
#
# COMPACT_ATOMS: atom_id res chain seq x y z
N PHE A 1 17.30 -1.70 -1.96
CA PHE A 1 17.14 -0.32 -2.42
C PHE A 1 18.45 0.13 -3.06
N PRO A 2 18.46 0.89 -4.20
CA PRO A 2 19.70 1.30 -4.86
C PRO A 2 20.51 2.26 -4.01
N ASP A 3 21.83 2.00 -3.89
CA ASP A 3 22.74 2.75 -3.00
C ASP A 3 22.97 4.21 -3.48
N ASP A 4 22.80 4.47 -4.77
CA ASP A 4 23.01 5.78 -5.41
C ASP A 4 21.75 6.64 -5.51
N TYR A 5 20.60 6.14 -5.05
CA TYR A 5 19.36 6.92 -5.02
C TYR A 5 19.43 8.02 -3.95
N PRO A 6 19.01 9.25 -4.27
CA PRO A 6 19.05 10.38 -3.33
C PRO A 6 18.25 10.09 -2.05
N VAL A 7 18.92 10.13 -0.90
CA VAL A 7 18.31 9.85 0.40
C VAL A 7 17.48 11.04 0.86
N LEU A 8 16.25 10.78 1.26
CA LEU A 8 15.36 11.81 1.80
C LEU A 8 15.78 12.22 3.22
N PRO A 9 15.90 13.52 3.50
CA PRO A 9 16.29 14.01 4.85
C PRO A 9 15.38 13.49 5.96
N GLU A 10 14.09 13.32 5.69
CA GLU A 10 13.10 12.81 6.63
C GLU A 10 13.36 11.32 6.98
N ALA A 11 13.73 10.52 5.98
CA ALA A 11 14.10 9.12 6.20
C ALA A 11 15.29 9.03 7.17
N LEU A 12 16.32 9.86 6.96
CA LEU A 12 17.46 9.95 7.87
C LEU A 12 17.07 10.40 9.28
N LYS A 13 16.13 11.34 9.40
CA LYS A 13 15.65 11.80 10.72
C LYS A 13 14.97 10.65 11.48
N ILE A 14 14.11 9.87 10.81
CA ILE A 14 13.44 8.72 11.42
C ILE A 14 14.47 7.68 11.86
N CYS A 15 15.39 7.27 10.97
CA CYS A 15 16.44 6.31 11.31
C CYS A 15 17.27 6.74 12.51
N ARG A 16 17.73 8.00 12.51
CA ARG A 16 18.54 8.53 13.64
C ARG A 16 17.78 8.50 14.96
N ARG A 17 16.48 8.84 14.95
CA ARG A 17 15.66 8.81 16.17
C ARG A 17 15.40 7.39 16.65
N TYR A 18 15.08 6.48 15.76
CA TYR A 18 14.95 5.07 16.10
C TYR A 18 16.25 4.54 16.73
N VAL A 19 17.37 4.64 16.03
CA VAL A 19 18.66 4.11 16.50
C VAL A 19 19.10 4.74 17.82
N SER A 20 18.89 6.07 17.98
CA SER A 20 19.30 6.76 19.21
C SER A 20 18.47 6.43 20.45
N THR A 21 17.26 5.92 20.27
CA THR A 21 16.33 5.62 21.39
C THR A 21 15.99 4.15 21.53
N HIS A 22 16.53 3.29 20.66
CA HIS A 22 16.15 1.87 20.58
C HIS A 22 16.34 1.11 21.90
N GLU A 23 17.40 1.41 22.66
CA GLU A 23 17.68 0.78 23.95
C GLU A 23 17.08 1.55 25.16
N ASP A 24 16.33 2.63 24.91
CA ASP A 24 15.67 3.38 25.97
C ASP A 24 14.48 2.60 26.54
N LYS A 25 14.07 2.97 27.76
CA LYS A 25 12.85 2.40 28.37
C LYS A 25 11.56 2.71 27.57
N GLN A 26 11.58 3.77 26.79
CA GLN A 26 10.51 4.20 25.91
C GLN A 26 11.08 4.53 24.52
N PRO A 27 11.34 3.53 23.69
CA PRO A 27 11.90 3.75 22.36
C PRO A 27 10.89 4.44 21.43
N MET A 28 11.40 5.19 20.47
CA MET A 28 10.60 5.80 19.41
C MET A 28 10.34 4.77 18.31
N LEU A 29 9.11 4.24 18.25
CA LEU A 29 8.74 3.15 17.34
C LEU A 29 7.59 3.49 16.38
N ASN A 30 6.83 4.53 16.69
CA ASN A 30 5.66 4.91 15.89
C ASN A 30 5.86 6.32 15.36
N PHE A 31 5.92 6.46 14.05
CA PHE A 31 6.19 7.73 13.37
C PHE A 31 5.04 8.07 12.44
N MET A 32 4.81 9.36 12.24
CA MET A 32 3.90 9.84 11.21
C MET A 32 4.65 10.72 10.23
N TRP A 33 4.47 10.45 8.94
CA TRP A 33 5.02 11.24 7.86
C TRP A 33 3.90 11.73 6.94
N ARG A 34 3.56 13.00 7.10
CA ARG A 34 2.56 13.67 6.27
C ARG A 34 3.23 14.56 5.24
N GLY A 35 2.55 14.76 4.13
CA GLY A 35 3.06 15.67 3.09
C GLY A 35 2.29 15.56 1.79
N ILE A 36 2.68 16.39 0.83
CA ILE A 36 2.08 16.38 -0.51
C ILE A 36 2.26 15.02 -1.20
N THR A 37 1.35 14.73 -2.13
CA THR A 37 1.44 13.53 -2.98
C THR A 37 2.76 13.54 -3.77
N SER A 38 3.30 12.35 -4.03
CA SER A 38 4.56 12.15 -4.78
C SER A 38 5.80 12.86 -4.20
N TYR A 39 5.73 13.33 -2.94
CA TYR A 39 6.92 13.77 -2.20
C TYR A 39 7.99 12.66 -2.17
N GLY A 40 7.56 11.41 -2.16
CA GLY A 40 8.43 10.24 -2.04
C GLY A 40 8.36 9.60 -0.66
N LYS A 41 7.27 9.80 0.08
CA LYS A 41 7.09 9.22 1.43
C LYS A 41 7.30 7.72 1.43
N SER A 42 6.63 6.97 0.54
CA SER A 42 6.79 5.52 0.45
C SER A 42 8.19 5.10 0.01
N THR A 43 8.83 5.86 -0.91
CA THR A 43 10.25 5.67 -1.25
C THR A 43 11.15 5.91 -0.03
N GLY A 44 10.86 6.93 0.76
CA GLY A 44 11.58 7.21 2.01
C GLY A 44 11.42 6.10 3.05
N VAL A 45 10.25 5.46 3.13
CA VAL A 45 10.04 4.29 3.99
C VAL A 45 10.86 3.09 3.49
N GLU A 46 10.98 2.89 2.17
CA GLU A 46 11.89 1.88 1.60
C GLU A 46 13.35 2.17 1.94
N GLN A 47 13.76 3.45 1.89
CA GLN A 47 15.11 3.86 2.32
C GLN A 47 15.34 3.57 3.80
N ILE A 48 14.35 3.81 4.66
CA ILE A 48 14.44 3.48 6.09
C ILE A 48 14.62 1.98 6.27
N ALA A 49 13.82 1.16 5.58
CA ALA A 49 13.91 -0.29 5.63
C ALA A 49 15.30 -0.78 5.20
N ALA A 50 15.84 -0.23 4.11
CA ALA A 50 17.17 -0.55 3.62
C ALA A 50 18.28 -0.11 4.59
N MET A 51 18.21 1.12 5.11
CA MET A 51 19.21 1.64 6.06
C MET A 51 19.24 0.89 7.39
N LEU A 52 18.10 0.33 7.83
CA LEU A 52 17.97 -0.43 9.07
C LEU A 52 18.09 -1.95 8.85
N ASP A 53 18.26 -2.39 7.61
CA ASP A 53 18.25 -3.82 7.21
C ASP A 53 17.00 -4.57 7.74
N MET A 54 15.84 -3.95 7.59
CA MET A 54 14.56 -4.46 8.08
C MET A 54 13.62 -4.85 6.94
N PRO A 55 12.93 -6.01 7.03
CA PRO A 55 11.84 -6.32 6.11
C PRO A 55 10.72 -5.28 6.21
N LEU A 56 10.20 -4.85 5.06
CA LEU A 56 9.11 -3.88 4.96
C LEU A 56 7.80 -4.58 4.60
N LEU A 57 6.78 -4.37 5.42
CA LEU A 57 5.39 -4.70 5.08
C LEU A 57 4.57 -3.42 4.91
N ARG A 58 3.52 -3.51 4.11
CA ARG A 58 2.63 -2.37 3.80
C ARG A 58 1.19 -2.71 4.00
N MET A 59 0.42 -1.71 4.44
CA MET A 59 -1.04 -1.70 4.45
C MET A 59 -1.52 -0.36 3.93
N THR A 60 -2.45 -0.38 2.98
CA THR A 60 -3.08 0.85 2.46
C THR A 60 -4.48 0.95 3.02
N CYS A 61 -4.78 2.06 3.66
CA CYS A 61 -6.09 2.29 4.25
C CYS A 61 -7.14 2.65 3.20
N SER A 62 -8.35 2.15 3.39
CA SER A 62 -9.52 2.47 2.59
C SER A 62 -10.62 3.10 3.45
N SER A 63 -11.63 3.67 2.79
CA SER A 63 -12.75 4.32 3.48
C SER A 63 -13.68 3.35 4.23
N THR A 64 -13.61 2.06 3.93
CA THR A 64 -14.45 1.00 4.52
C THR A 64 -13.70 0.13 5.53
N MET A 65 -12.45 0.47 5.82
CA MET A 65 -11.59 -0.31 6.69
C MET A 65 -12.06 -0.24 8.15
N GLU A 66 -12.03 -1.37 8.83
CA GLU A 66 -12.37 -1.53 10.25
C GLU A 66 -11.13 -1.98 11.04
N THR A 67 -11.18 -1.88 12.38
CA THR A 67 -10.06 -2.32 13.24
C THR A 67 -9.70 -3.79 13.02
N GLN A 68 -10.69 -4.62 12.69
CA GLN A 68 -10.47 -6.05 12.41
C GLN A 68 -9.59 -6.28 11.19
N ASP A 69 -9.63 -5.42 10.18
CA ASP A 69 -8.81 -5.55 8.97
C ASP A 69 -7.31 -5.37 9.24
N PHE A 70 -6.96 -4.70 10.34
CA PHE A 70 -5.57 -4.63 10.80
C PHE A 70 -5.11 -5.93 11.48
N LEU A 71 -6.04 -6.70 12.02
CA LEU A 71 -5.72 -7.94 12.74
C LEU A 71 -5.75 -9.16 11.81
N SER A 72 -6.68 -9.19 10.85
CA SER A 72 -6.86 -10.35 9.98
C SER A 72 -7.41 -10.00 8.61
N ASN A 73 -7.09 -10.83 7.62
CA ASN A 73 -7.63 -10.80 6.28
C ASN A 73 -8.37 -12.10 5.98
N ILE A 74 -9.42 -12.02 5.18
CA ILE A 74 -10.14 -13.18 4.65
C ILE A 74 -9.66 -13.39 3.22
N ILE A 75 -9.00 -14.52 2.98
CA ILE A 75 -8.55 -14.90 1.64
C ILE A 75 -9.38 -16.08 1.12
N PRO A 76 -9.76 -16.09 -0.19
CA PRO A 76 -10.34 -17.27 -0.79
C PRO A 76 -9.28 -18.38 -0.82
N VAL A 77 -9.67 -19.56 -0.36
CA VAL A 77 -8.86 -20.77 -0.50
C VAL A 77 -9.48 -21.54 -1.65
N SER A 78 -8.69 -21.86 -2.67
CA SER A 78 -9.10 -22.87 -3.65
C SER A 78 -9.47 -24.11 -2.84
N ALA A 79 -10.71 -24.60 -3.00
CA ALA A 79 -11.04 -25.91 -2.46
C ALA A 79 -9.90 -26.85 -2.88
N PRO A 80 -9.26 -27.59 -1.96
CA PRO A 80 -8.36 -28.62 -2.40
C PRO A 80 -9.16 -29.41 -3.44
N GLU A 81 -8.58 -29.62 -4.63
CA GLU A 81 -9.10 -30.67 -5.51
C GLU A 81 -9.26 -31.87 -4.59
N ALA A 82 -10.51 -32.20 -4.26
CA ALA A 82 -10.77 -33.40 -3.54
C ALA A 82 -10.16 -34.46 -4.43
N GLU A 83 -8.97 -34.97 -4.08
CA GLU A 83 -8.53 -36.23 -4.60
C GLU A 83 -9.64 -37.18 -4.18
N THR A 84 -10.61 -37.35 -5.06
CA THR A 84 -11.63 -38.40 -4.96
C THR A 84 -10.92 -39.72 -5.19
N LYS A 85 -9.93 -40.00 -4.32
CA LYS A 85 -9.32 -41.32 -4.27
C LYS A 85 -10.42 -42.25 -3.77
N ASP A 86 -10.74 -43.20 -4.57
CA ASP A 86 -11.61 -44.33 -4.30
C ASP A 86 -13.12 -44.13 -4.44
N LEU A 87 -13.62 -43.10 -5.13
CA LEU A 87 -15.02 -43.07 -5.53
C LEU A 87 -15.15 -43.65 -6.96
N PRO A 88 -16.09 -44.58 -7.20
CA PRO A 88 -16.32 -45.13 -8.51
C PRO A 88 -16.80 -44.03 -9.49
N SER A 89 -16.42 -44.12 -10.75
CA SER A 89 -16.89 -43.23 -11.80
C SER A 89 -18.38 -43.42 -12.10
N PHE A 90 -19.02 -42.43 -12.71
CA PHE A 90 -20.43 -42.52 -13.10
C PHE A 90 -20.67 -43.68 -14.11
N ASP A 91 -19.68 -43.97 -14.96
CA ASP A 91 -19.72 -45.07 -15.90
C ASP A 91 -19.65 -46.43 -15.17
N GLU A 92 -18.79 -46.57 -14.15
CA GLU A 92 -18.72 -47.77 -13.31
C GLU A 92 -20.02 -48.00 -12.54
N MET A 93 -20.61 -46.94 -11.98
CA MET A 93 -21.91 -47.02 -11.27
C MET A 93 -23.08 -47.41 -12.19
N ALA A 94 -23.00 -47.04 -13.48
CA ALA A 94 -24.01 -47.37 -14.45
C ALA A 94 -23.83 -48.82 -15.01
N PHE A 95 -22.57 -49.28 -15.14
CA PHE A 95 -22.24 -50.57 -15.74
C PHE A 95 -22.27 -51.72 -14.73
N ASP A 96 -21.79 -51.51 -13.52
CA ASP A 96 -21.77 -52.47 -12.41
C ASP A 96 -22.20 -51.81 -11.09
N PRO A 97 -23.52 -51.64 -10.89
CA PRO A 97 -24.05 -51.00 -9.69
C PRO A 97 -23.73 -51.74 -8.39
N GLU A 98 -23.64 -53.08 -8.46
CA GLU A 98 -23.39 -53.90 -7.26
C GLU A 98 -21.98 -53.67 -6.71
N SER A 99 -20.97 -53.73 -7.57
CA SER A 99 -19.57 -53.47 -7.21
C SER A 99 -19.36 -52.01 -6.77
N ALA A 100 -19.99 -51.06 -7.44
CA ALA A 100 -19.93 -49.65 -7.09
C ALA A 100 -20.58 -49.38 -5.73
N TYR A 101 -21.71 -50.02 -5.44
CA TYR A 101 -22.39 -49.89 -4.15
C TYR A 101 -21.55 -50.45 -2.99
N LEU A 102 -20.93 -51.61 -3.19
CA LEU A 102 -20.00 -52.19 -2.23
C LEU A 102 -18.82 -51.26 -1.96
N THR A 103 -18.23 -50.68 -3.01
CA THR A 103 -17.12 -49.72 -2.88
C THR A 103 -17.52 -48.47 -2.11
N LEU A 104 -18.74 -47.97 -2.33
CA LEU A 104 -19.25 -46.75 -1.69
C LEU A 104 -19.69 -46.92 -0.24
N THR A 105 -20.23 -48.13 0.10
CA THR A 105 -20.88 -48.35 1.41
C THR A 105 -20.19 -49.41 2.25
N GLY A 106 -19.34 -50.26 1.68
CA GLY A 106 -18.78 -51.45 2.32
C GLY A 106 -19.78 -52.57 2.53
N ILE A 107 -20.99 -52.51 1.97
CA ILE A 107 -22.08 -53.47 2.16
C ILE A 107 -22.38 -54.16 0.81
N GLU A 108 -22.34 -55.47 0.79
CA GLU A 108 -22.77 -56.25 -0.36
C GLU A 108 -24.31 -56.17 -0.53
N LYS A 109 -24.72 -55.75 -1.74
CA LYS A 109 -26.15 -55.65 -2.12
C LYS A 109 -26.32 -56.18 -3.58
N PRO A 110 -26.66 -57.46 -3.76
CA PRO A 110 -26.76 -58.12 -5.07
C PRO A 110 -27.78 -57.48 -6.03
N ASP A 111 -28.73 -56.73 -5.59
CA ASP A 111 -29.77 -56.06 -6.37
C ASP A 111 -29.61 -54.54 -6.35
N ALA A 112 -28.38 -54.00 -6.17
CA ALA A 112 -28.15 -52.55 -6.11
C ALA A 112 -28.49 -51.92 -7.47
N THR A 113 -29.26 -50.85 -7.41
CA THR A 113 -29.62 -50.04 -8.59
C THR A 113 -28.69 -48.86 -8.77
N SER A 114 -28.58 -48.35 -10.00
CA SER A 114 -27.79 -47.14 -10.27
C SER A 114 -28.29 -45.91 -9.46
N GLU A 115 -29.58 -45.87 -9.14
CA GLU A 115 -30.16 -44.79 -8.34
C GLU A 115 -29.73 -44.87 -6.86
N GLU A 116 -29.64 -46.10 -6.32
CA GLU A 116 -29.10 -46.35 -4.98
C GLU A 116 -27.58 -46.06 -4.90
N CYS A 117 -26.84 -46.39 -5.96
CA CYS A 117 -25.42 -46.03 -6.10
C CYS A 117 -25.23 -44.53 -6.11
N LEU A 118 -26.06 -43.76 -6.83
CA LEU A 118 -26.02 -42.29 -6.84
C LEU A 118 -26.31 -41.68 -5.46
N ALA A 119 -27.28 -42.28 -4.75
CA ALA A 119 -27.59 -41.84 -3.38
C ALA A 119 -26.43 -42.14 -2.40
N ALA A 120 -25.80 -43.33 -2.54
CA ALA A 120 -24.63 -43.70 -1.77
C ALA A 120 -23.41 -42.83 -2.13
N TYR A 121 -23.21 -42.56 -3.42
CA TYR A 121 -22.16 -41.64 -3.90
C TYR A 121 -22.32 -40.24 -3.33
N ALA A 122 -23.53 -39.66 -3.38
CA ALA A 122 -23.80 -38.36 -2.83
C ALA A 122 -23.48 -38.31 -1.29
N LYS A 123 -23.75 -39.39 -0.60
CA LYS A 123 -23.47 -39.57 0.81
C LYS A 123 -21.97 -39.73 1.12
N ALA A 124 -21.27 -40.53 0.34
CA ALA A 124 -19.84 -40.74 0.44
C ALA A 124 -19.07 -39.45 0.05
N TYR A 125 -19.48 -38.81 -1.03
CA TYR A 125 -18.93 -37.54 -1.48
C TYR A 125 -19.16 -36.41 -0.44
N SER A 126 -20.37 -36.34 0.15
CA SER A 126 -20.65 -35.38 1.23
C SER A 126 -19.90 -35.72 2.52
N ALA A 127 -19.61 -36.98 2.81
CA ALA A 127 -18.81 -37.39 3.95
C ALA A 127 -17.32 -37.13 3.74
N GLN A 128 -16.80 -37.33 2.52
CA GLN A 128 -15.43 -36.98 2.14
C GLN A 128 -15.26 -35.46 1.97
N SER A 129 -16.26 -34.77 1.40
CA SER A 129 -16.34 -33.31 1.34
C SER A 129 -16.82 -32.69 2.65
N GLY A 130 -17.21 -33.48 3.62
CA GLY A 130 -17.69 -33.08 4.96
C GLY A 130 -16.62 -32.48 5.87
N GLN A 131 -15.36 -32.51 5.52
CA GLN A 131 -14.48 -31.40 5.82
C GLN A 131 -14.98 -30.23 4.96
N LYS A 132 -15.94 -29.49 5.47
CA LYS A 132 -16.25 -28.13 5.01
C LYS A 132 -14.97 -27.32 5.11
N GLY A 133 -14.08 -27.47 4.13
CA GLY A 133 -13.05 -26.50 3.88
C GLY A 133 -13.80 -25.22 3.62
N SER A 134 -13.75 -24.31 4.57
CA SER A 134 -14.26 -22.96 4.33
C SER A 134 -13.66 -22.50 3.02
N LEU A 135 -14.48 -22.07 2.06
CA LEU A 135 -14.01 -21.43 0.81
C LEU A 135 -13.15 -20.21 1.09
N PHE A 136 -13.07 -19.81 2.33
CA PHE A 136 -12.33 -18.69 2.85
C PHE A 136 -11.52 -19.10 4.08
N LYS A 137 -10.28 -18.66 4.11
CA LYS A 137 -9.39 -18.79 5.26
C LYS A 137 -9.12 -17.41 5.82
N GLN A 138 -9.29 -17.26 7.12
CA GLN A 138 -8.83 -16.08 7.81
C GLN A 138 -7.33 -16.21 8.09
N VAL A 139 -6.56 -15.19 7.74
CA VAL A 139 -5.12 -15.12 7.91
C VAL A 139 -4.76 -13.82 8.63
N GLU A 140 -3.64 -13.83 9.32
CA GLU A 140 -3.13 -12.63 9.99
C GLU A 140 -2.79 -11.55 8.98
N ALA A 141 -3.18 -10.31 9.30
CA ALA A 141 -2.85 -9.15 8.49
C ALA A 141 -1.37 -8.78 8.60
N ASN A 142 -0.88 -7.98 7.65
CA ASN A 142 0.49 -7.49 7.66
C ASN A 142 0.84 -6.71 8.94
N PHE A 143 -0.15 -6.05 9.56
CA PHE A 143 0.01 -5.37 10.85
C PHE A 143 0.48 -6.34 11.95
N VAL A 144 -0.25 -7.42 12.18
CA VAL A 144 0.10 -8.43 13.19
C VAL A 144 1.46 -9.02 12.89
N LYS A 145 1.68 -9.44 11.64
CA LYS A 145 2.92 -10.06 11.19
C LYS A 145 4.14 -9.15 11.39
N ALA A 146 4.02 -7.86 11.04
CA ALA A 146 5.11 -6.91 11.23
C ALA A 146 5.42 -6.68 12.70
N LEU A 147 4.40 -6.51 13.53
CA LEU A 147 4.59 -6.29 14.96
C LEU A 147 5.18 -7.51 15.67
N GLU A 148 4.74 -8.72 15.31
CA GLU A 148 5.27 -9.97 15.88
C GLU A 148 6.73 -10.20 15.52
N LYS A 149 7.09 -9.99 14.23
CA LYS A 149 8.42 -10.33 13.69
C LYS A 149 9.46 -9.24 13.86
N GLY A 150 9.08 -8.06 14.35
CA GLY A 150 10.01 -6.94 14.47
C GLY A 150 10.33 -6.25 13.15
N TYR A 151 9.38 -6.25 12.20
CA TYR A 151 9.55 -5.64 10.89
C TYR A 151 9.14 -4.17 10.88
N LEU A 152 9.50 -3.47 9.81
CA LEU A 152 8.98 -2.16 9.52
C LEU A 152 7.63 -2.29 8.82
N LEU A 153 6.62 -1.61 9.35
CA LEU A 153 5.29 -1.52 8.77
C LEU A 153 5.01 -0.11 8.29
N GLU A 154 4.63 0.04 7.02
CA GLU A 154 4.06 1.26 6.48
C GLU A 154 2.54 1.15 6.44
N ILE A 155 1.84 2.08 7.10
CA ILE A 155 0.38 2.24 7.03
C ILE A 155 0.10 3.50 6.22
N GLN A 156 -0.42 3.30 5.00
CA GLN A 156 -0.60 4.36 4.01
C GLN A 156 -2.02 4.94 4.04
N GLU A 157 -2.12 6.26 3.80
CA GLU A 157 -3.38 6.97 3.57
C GLU A 157 -4.40 6.84 4.71
N CYS A 158 -3.91 6.97 5.94
CA CYS A 158 -4.72 6.79 7.16
C CYS A 158 -5.93 7.74 7.23
N SER A 159 -5.82 8.93 6.67
CA SER A 159 -6.90 9.93 6.64
C SER A 159 -8.09 9.53 5.75
N ARG A 160 -7.98 8.47 4.95
CA ARG A 160 -9.09 7.93 4.15
C ARG A 160 -10.08 7.14 4.97
N ILE A 161 -9.71 6.62 6.13
CA ILE A 161 -10.60 5.87 7.01
C ILE A 161 -11.74 6.77 7.46
N LYS A 162 -13.01 6.33 7.27
CA LYS A 162 -14.18 7.13 7.61
C LYS A 162 -14.37 7.30 9.11
N ASP A 163 -14.12 6.24 9.87
CA ASP A 163 -14.23 6.25 11.33
C ASP A 163 -12.84 6.39 11.97
N PRO A 164 -12.49 7.55 12.53
CA PRO A 164 -11.22 7.74 13.23
C PRO A 164 -11.01 6.75 14.38
N GLY A 165 -12.09 6.20 14.95
CA GLY A 165 -12.05 5.20 16.01
C GLY A 165 -11.34 3.90 15.62
N VAL A 166 -11.28 3.59 14.34
CA VAL A 166 -10.54 2.42 13.82
C VAL A 166 -9.07 2.45 14.22
N LEU A 167 -8.41 3.59 14.03
CA LEU A 167 -6.99 3.76 14.42
C LEU A 167 -6.83 3.87 15.94
N VAL A 168 -7.83 4.37 16.65
CA VAL A 168 -7.83 4.41 18.12
C VAL A 168 -7.77 3.00 18.70
N GLY A 169 -8.44 2.03 18.08
CA GLY A 169 -8.37 0.61 18.46
C GLY A 169 -6.95 0.02 18.37
N LEU A 170 -6.05 0.60 17.58
CA LEU A 170 -4.66 0.15 17.47
C LEU A 170 -3.75 0.71 18.58
N ASN A 171 -4.22 1.67 19.36
CA ASN A 171 -3.42 2.30 20.43
C ASN A 171 -2.98 1.31 21.52
N GLU A 172 -3.65 0.17 21.66
CA GLU A 172 -3.27 -0.88 22.59
C GLU A 172 -1.97 -1.58 22.21
N TYR A 173 -1.59 -1.50 20.92
CA TYR A 173 -0.43 -2.20 20.35
C TYR A 173 0.79 -1.30 20.13
N ASP A 174 0.80 -0.09 20.70
CA ASP A 174 1.82 0.94 20.45
C ASP A 174 3.14 0.71 21.18
N ARG A 175 3.20 -0.21 22.16
CA ARG A 175 4.35 -0.42 23.04
C ARG A 175 4.98 -1.80 22.86
N PRO A 176 6.31 -1.92 23.04
CA PRO A 176 6.97 -3.23 23.10
C PRO A 176 6.30 -4.17 24.10
N GLY A 177 6.10 -5.42 23.70
CA GLY A 177 5.46 -6.44 24.51
C GLY A 177 3.95 -6.35 24.63
N ALA A 178 3.29 -5.39 23.96
CA ALA A 178 1.82 -5.34 23.87
C ALA A 178 1.27 -6.66 23.31
N ILE A 179 0.15 -7.10 23.84
CA ILE A 179 -0.49 -8.37 23.48
C ILE A 179 -1.44 -8.09 22.30
N ILE A 180 -1.25 -8.81 21.21
CA ILE A 180 -2.05 -8.73 19.99
C ILE A 180 -2.83 -10.01 19.84
N PRO A 181 -4.19 -9.98 19.82
CA PRO A 181 -4.99 -11.17 19.65
C PRO A 181 -4.87 -11.72 18.22
N LEU A 182 -4.90 -13.05 18.10
CA LEU A 182 -4.90 -13.75 16.82
C LEU A 182 -6.30 -14.30 16.50
N VAL A 183 -6.53 -14.59 15.26
CA VAL A 183 -7.83 -15.11 14.78
C VAL A 183 -8.14 -16.53 15.24
N ASP A 184 -7.14 -17.31 15.61
CA ASP A 184 -7.27 -18.66 16.17
C ASP A 184 -7.54 -18.68 17.70
N GLY A 185 -7.67 -17.50 18.31
CA GLY A 185 -7.83 -17.32 19.76
C GLY A 185 -6.50 -17.28 20.53
N GLY A 186 -5.36 -17.41 19.83
CA GLY A 186 -4.03 -17.19 20.40
C GLY A 186 -3.71 -15.72 20.56
N HIS A 187 -2.48 -15.45 20.90
CA HIS A 187 -1.97 -14.09 20.95
C HIS A 187 -0.45 -14.07 20.67
N VAL A 188 0.02 -12.96 20.15
CA VAL A 188 1.44 -12.66 20.00
C VAL A 188 1.79 -11.39 20.76
N ARG A 189 3.09 -11.14 20.94
CA ARG A 189 3.58 -9.91 21.56
C ARG A 189 4.28 -9.04 20.54
N ARG A 190 4.02 -7.74 20.60
CA ARG A 190 4.77 -6.79 19.78
C ARG A 190 6.27 -6.90 20.09
N HIS A 191 7.04 -7.15 19.05
CA HIS A 191 8.49 -7.19 19.10
C HIS A 191 9.08 -5.81 19.42
N LYS A 192 10.18 -5.76 20.16
CA LYS A 192 10.81 -4.50 20.57
C LYS A 192 11.33 -3.68 19.37
N ASP A 193 11.70 -4.34 18.28
CA ASP A 193 12.26 -3.72 17.08
C ASP A 193 11.21 -3.30 16.06
N ALA A 194 9.94 -3.67 16.25
CA ALA A 194 8.88 -3.36 15.30
C ALA A 194 8.64 -1.84 15.18
N ILE A 195 8.82 -1.31 13.98
CA ILE A 195 8.60 0.11 13.65
C ILE A 195 7.29 0.24 12.87
N VAL A 196 6.48 1.24 13.21
CA VAL A 196 5.29 1.60 12.44
C VAL A 196 5.44 3.02 11.93
N ILE A 197 5.31 3.20 10.61
CA ILE A 197 5.33 4.51 9.95
C ILE A 197 3.98 4.71 9.28
N TYR A 198 3.25 5.70 9.77
CA TYR A 198 2.01 6.15 9.15
C TYR A 198 2.36 7.18 8.08
N THR A 199 2.03 6.91 6.82
CA THR A 199 2.20 7.88 5.72
C THR A 199 0.85 8.41 5.29
N ASP A 200 0.75 9.74 5.18
CA ASP A 200 -0.51 10.39 4.84
C ASP A 200 -0.31 11.57 3.89
N ASN A 201 -1.35 11.85 3.12
CA ASN A 201 -1.38 13.00 2.24
C ASN A 201 -2.07 14.17 2.94
N VAL A 202 -1.63 15.39 2.62
CA VAL A 202 -2.23 16.64 3.13
C VAL A 202 -2.72 17.48 1.96
N GLY A 203 -3.72 18.33 2.22
CA GLY A 203 -4.19 19.31 1.23
C GLY A 203 -5.28 18.80 0.26
N TYR A 204 -5.81 17.58 0.45
CA TYR A 204 -6.89 17.06 -0.39
C TYR A 204 -8.22 17.03 0.34
N ALA A 205 -9.30 17.26 -0.38
CA ALA A 205 -10.68 17.22 0.15
C ALA A 205 -11.06 15.84 0.75
N SER A 206 -10.37 14.77 0.35
CA SER A 206 -10.58 13.41 0.88
C SER A 206 -9.84 13.15 2.19
N CYS A 207 -8.89 14.00 2.59
CA CYS A 207 -8.13 13.85 3.82
C CYS A 207 -8.95 14.32 5.02
N ARG A 208 -9.12 13.45 6.02
CA ARG A 208 -9.82 13.75 7.27
C ARG A 208 -8.84 14.04 8.39
N PRO A 209 -9.20 14.88 9.35
CA PRO A 209 -8.41 15.05 10.56
C PRO A 209 -8.27 13.72 11.30
N MET A 210 -7.05 13.43 11.73
CA MET A 210 -6.77 12.26 12.55
C MET A 210 -7.16 12.51 13.99
N ASP A 211 -7.62 11.47 14.68
CA ASP A 211 -7.98 11.56 16.10
C ASP A 211 -6.77 11.99 16.94
N PRO A 212 -6.94 12.96 17.86
CA PRO A 212 -5.85 13.43 18.73
C PRO A 212 -5.24 12.32 19.59
N SER A 213 -5.99 11.26 19.94
CA SER A 213 -5.45 10.15 20.74
C SER A 213 -4.44 9.33 19.93
N VAL A 214 -4.64 9.18 18.62
CA VAL A 214 -3.70 8.53 17.70
C VAL A 214 -2.44 9.40 17.55
N LEU A 215 -2.60 10.71 17.33
CA LEU A 215 -1.47 11.63 17.19
C LEU A 215 -0.56 11.65 18.41
N ARG A 216 -1.14 11.52 19.63
CA ARG A 216 -0.37 11.46 20.89
C ARG A 216 0.48 10.19 21.00
N ARG A 217 0.19 9.14 20.25
CA ARG A 217 0.94 7.88 20.25
C ARG A 217 2.09 7.88 19.25
N MET A 218 2.13 8.88 18.36
CA MET A 218 3.27 9.06 17.47
C MET A 218 4.46 9.58 18.25
N SER A 219 5.62 8.95 18.07
CA SER A 219 6.88 9.37 18.67
C SER A 219 7.25 10.78 18.19
N PHE A 220 7.07 11.03 16.89
CA PHE A 220 7.00 12.38 16.32
C PHE A 220 6.30 12.36 14.95
N ILE A 221 5.91 13.57 14.51
CA ILE A 221 5.21 13.80 13.25
C ILE A 221 6.14 14.65 12.37
N LEU A 222 6.34 14.19 11.13
CA LEU A 222 7.03 14.95 10.08
C LEU A 222 6.02 15.47 9.08
N ASP A 223 6.09 16.75 8.78
CA ASP A 223 5.35 17.41 7.74
C ASP A 223 6.31 17.78 6.59
N SER A 224 6.05 17.25 5.40
CA SER A 224 6.86 17.42 4.20
C SER A 224 6.02 18.06 3.10
N ASN A 225 5.90 19.37 3.18
CA ASN A 225 5.06 20.15 2.26
C ASN A 225 5.83 20.64 1.04
N GLU A 226 7.15 20.58 1.08
CA GLU A 226 8.02 21.07 0.01
C GLU A 226 9.26 20.18 -0.14
N ILE A 227 9.54 19.75 -1.37
CA ILE A 227 10.76 18.99 -1.68
C ILE A 227 11.92 19.97 -1.87
N PRO A 228 13.03 19.83 -1.13
CA PRO A 228 14.21 20.66 -1.36
C PRO A 228 14.69 20.58 -2.79
N LYS A 229 15.08 21.72 -3.37
CA LYS A 229 15.51 21.83 -4.79
C LYS A 229 16.57 20.78 -5.16
N GLU A 230 17.59 20.64 -4.33
CA GLU A 230 18.69 19.70 -4.56
C GLU A 230 18.18 18.24 -4.60
N THR A 231 17.27 17.89 -3.69
CA THR A 231 16.66 16.55 -3.64
C THR A 231 15.79 16.30 -4.87
N ALA A 232 14.97 17.28 -5.27
CA ALA A 232 14.13 17.19 -6.45
C ALA A 232 14.97 16.99 -7.71
N MET A 233 15.99 17.83 -7.92
CA MET A 233 16.88 17.74 -9.07
C MET A 233 17.67 16.44 -9.09
N ALA A 234 18.17 15.98 -7.95
CA ALA A 234 18.88 14.70 -7.85
C ALA A 234 17.97 13.53 -8.23
N ARG A 235 16.70 13.52 -7.78
CA ARG A 235 15.72 12.51 -8.16
C ARG A 235 15.39 12.52 -9.64
N VAL A 236 15.18 13.72 -10.23
CA VAL A 236 14.93 13.82 -11.68
C VAL A 236 16.11 13.25 -12.45
N ARG A 237 17.35 13.62 -12.10
CA ARG A 237 18.56 13.06 -12.76
C ARG A 237 18.62 11.54 -12.64
N TYR A 238 18.41 11.03 -11.45
CA TYR A 238 18.45 9.60 -11.20
C TYR A 238 17.39 8.83 -12.01
N ASN A 239 16.13 9.30 -11.93
CA ASN A 239 15.00 8.58 -12.54
C ASN A 239 14.93 8.73 -14.06
N THR A 240 15.49 9.82 -14.63
CA THR A 240 15.36 10.13 -16.07
C THR A 240 16.67 10.08 -16.84
N GLY A 241 17.80 10.17 -16.16
CA GLY A 241 19.11 10.32 -16.82
C GLY A 241 19.37 11.72 -17.36
N PHE A 242 18.57 12.74 -17.00
CA PHE A 242 18.71 14.11 -17.50
C PHE A 242 20.02 14.76 -17.04
N GLN A 243 20.87 15.27 -17.99
CA GLN A 243 22.23 15.71 -17.69
C GLN A 243 22.44 17.23 -17.80
N LYS A 244 21.48 17.99 -18.35
CA LYS A 244 21.65 19.45 -18.57
C LYS A 244 21.21 20.23 -17.33
N ASP A 245 22.12 20.47 -16.40
CA ASP A 245 21.81 21.08 -15.09
C ASP A 245 21.13 22.44 -15.17
N THR A 246 21.64 23.36 -16.03
CA THR A 246 21.07 24.70 -16.19
C THR A 246 19.63 24.66 -16.72
N LEU A 247 19.33 23.71 -17.59
CA LEU A 247 17.98 23.53 -18.11
C LEU A 247 17.07 22.89 -17.07
N LEU A 248 17.57 21.90 -16.33
CA LEU A 248 16.82 21.29 -15.23
C LEU A 248 16.48 22.30 -14.13
N GLU A 249 17.39 23.22 -13.82
CA GLU A 249 17.12 24.34 -12.91
C GLU A 249 16.00 25.25 -13.42
N LYS A 250 16.03 25.58 -14.72
CA LYS A 250 14.95 26.36 -15.34
C LYS A 250 13.61 25.60 -15.27
N MET A 251 13.60 24.32 -15.62
CA MET A 251 12.41 23.47 -15.55
C MET A 251 11.87 23.37 -14.12
N TYR A 252 12.74 23.16 -13.13
CA TYR A 252 12.35 23.16 -11.72
C TYR A 252 11.71 24.47 -11.30
N SER A 253 12.29 25.61 -11.70
CA SER A 253 11.75 26.93 -11.37
C SER A 253 10.35 27.14 -11.95
N VAL A 254 10.16 26.80 -13.23
CA VAL A 254 8.85 26.89 -13.90
C VAL A 254 7.82 25.95 -13.23
N TRP A 255 8.22 24.71 -12.97
CA TRP A 255 7.37 23.74 -12.28
C TRP A 255 6.90 24.25 -10.90
N ARG A 256 7.78 24.93 -10.16
CA ARG A 256 7.44 25.55 -8.87
C ARG A 256 6.51 26.73 -9.04
N GLU A 257 6.73 27.57 -10.06
CA GLU A 257 5.84 28.71 -10.33
C GLU A 257 4.43 28.24 -10.74
N VAL A 258 4.31 27.17 -11.51
CA VAL A 258 3.00 26.58 -11.80
C VAL A 258 2.32 26.06 -10.50
N GLN A 259 3.05 25.44 -9.59
CA GLN A 259 2.50 25.02 -8.28
C GLN A 259 2.05 26.22 -7.46
N ASN A 260 2.86 27.27 -7.36
CA ASN A 260 2.54 28.50 -6.63
C ASN A 260 1.29 29.17 -7.24
N PHE A 261 1.25 29.26 -8.57
CA PHE A 261 0.10 29.82 -9.29
C PHE A 261 -1.19 29.07 -8.97
N CYS A 262 -1.17 27.73 -9.02
CA CYS A 262 -2.33 26.92 -8.68
C CYS A 262 -2.78 27.12 -7.22
N GLN A 263 -1.82 27.27 -6.30
CA GLN A 263 -2.13 27.52 -4.89
C GLN A 263 -2.73 28.90 -4.67
N ASP A 264 -2.20 29.93 -5.33
CA ASP A 264 -2.64 31.32 -5.17
C ASP A 264 -4.02 31.57 -5.80
N HIS A 265 -4.42 30.74 -6.77
CA HIS A 265 -5.71 30.83 -7.50
C HIS A 265 -6.70 29.75 -7.09
N ASP A 266 -6.43 29.01 -5.99
CA ASP A 266 -7.30 27.94 -5.49
C ASP A 266 -7.61 26.84 -6.52
N ILE A 267 -6.69 26.60 -7.47
CA ILE A 267 -6.80 25.51 -8.44
C ILE A 267 -6.46 24.20 -7.74
N THR A 268 -7.49 23.43 -7.38
CA THR A 268 -7.38 22.23 -6.55
C THR A 268 -7.71 20.91 -7.24
N GLU A 269 -8.18 20.97 -8.50
CA GLU A 269 -8.59 19.78 -9.25
C GLU A 269 -7.44 18.84 -9.56
N GLY A 270 -6.25 19.40 -9.86
CA GLY A 270 -5.07 18.65 -10.21
C GLY A 270 -4.03 18.59 -9.10
N SER A 271 -3.06 17.74 -9.28
CA SER A 271 -1.90 17.62 -8.40
C SER A 271 -0.63 17.63 -9.22
N ILE A 272 0.13 18.71 -9.13
CA ILE A 272 1.45 18.80 -9.74
C ILE A 272 2.47 18.31 -8.73
N SER A 273 3.06 17.18 -8.99
CA SER A 273 4.06 16.55 -8.16
C SER A 273 5.42 16.48 -8.85
N LEU A 274 6.42 15.93 -8.20
CA LEU A 274 7.72 15.72 -8.81
C LEU A 274 7.66 14.78 -10.04
N THR A 275 6.66 13.89 -10.08
CA THR A 275 6.45 13.00 -11.22
C THR A 275 6.20 13.74 -12.51
N GLU A 276 5.48 14.87 -12.46
CA GLU A 276 5.23 15.71 -13.64
C GLU A 276 6.52 16.38 -14.14
N LEU A 277 7.40 16.81 -13.24
CA LEU A 277 8.71 17.32 -13.60
C LEU A 277 9.60 16.22 -14.22
N GLU A 278 9.57 15.01 -13.68
CA GLU A 278 10.28 13.84 -14.23
C GLU A 278 9.76 13.51 -15.64
N ARG A 279 8.43 13.49 -15.83
CA ARG A 279 7.82 13.28 -17.16
C ARG A 279 8.20 14.36 -18.16
N TRP A 280 8.14 15.62 -17.72
CA TRP A 280 8.57 16.72 -18.56
C TRP A 280 10.04 16.57 -18.98
N ALA A 281 10.93 16.21 -18.08
CA ALA A 281 12.33 15.95 -18.40
C ALA A 281 12.50 14.80 -19.43
N GLN A 282 11.72 13.72 -19.27
CA GLN A 282 11.74 12.61 -20.24
C GLN A 282 11.26 13.03 -21.62
N CYS A 283 10.16 13.79 -21.71
CA CYS A 283 9.65 14.30 -23.00
C CYS A 283 10.65 15.23 -23.68
N VAL A 284 11.26 16.16 -22.93
CA VAL A 284 12.29 17.05 -23.46
C VAL A 284 13.52 16.29 -23.99
N MET A 285 13.89 15.18 -23.37
CA MET A 285 14.98 14.32 -23.89
C MET A 285 14.58 13.58 -25.16
N ALA A 286 13.32 13.18 -25.28
CA ALA A 286 12.82 12.45 -26.45
C ALA A 286 12.55 13.35 -27.64
N ASP A 287 11.92 14.51 -27.44
CA ASP A 287 11.41 15.39 -28.50
C ASP A 287 12.41 16.51 -28.88
N GLY A 288 13.47 16.66 -28.08
CA GLY A 288 14.44 17.74 -28.24
C GLY A 288 14.12 18.96 -27.36
N TYR A 289 15.19 19.75 -27.17
CA TYR A 289 15.15 20.86 -26.21
C TYR A 289 14.39 22.10 -26.72
N ASP A 290 14.07 22.15 -27.99
CA ASP A 290 13.33 23.26 -28.62
C ASP A 290 11.83 23.18 -28.28
N ASN A 291 11.34 22.01 -27.85
CA ASN A 291 9.92 21.77 -27.52
C ASN A 291 9.64 21.90 -26.01
N LEU A 292 10.46 22.70 -25.31
CA LEU A 292 10.40 22.80 -23.85
C LEU A 292 9.03 23.27 -23.35
N MET A 293 8.43 24.27 -23.97
CA MET A 293 7.16 24.85 -23.62
C MET A 293 5.99 23.86 -23.87
N GLU A 294 5.94 23.27 -25.08
CA GLU A 294 4.92 22.31 -25.47
C GLU A 294 4.92 21.09 -24.52
N ASN A 295 6.11 20.56 -24.22
CA ASN A 295 6.24 19.45 -23.29
C ASN A 295 5.84 19.84 -21.85
N CYS A 296 6.02 21.09 -21.42
CA CYS A 296 5.50 21.58 -20.15
C CYS A 296 3.97 21.63 -20.13
N GLU A 297 3.36 22.11 -21.21
CA GLU A 297 1.89 22.12 -21.34
C GLU A 297 1.31 20.73 -21.19
N ILE A 298 1.89 19.75 -21.90
CA ILE A 298 1.41 18.36 -21.91
C ILE A 298 1.66 17.68 -20.55
N CYS A 299 2.83 17.84 -19.96
CA CYS A 299 3.23 17.08 -18.77
C CYS A 299 2.84 17.74 -17.46
N VAL A 300 2.81 19.08 -17.40
CA VAL A 300 2.62 19.82 -16.15
C VAL A 300 1.26 20.53 -16.14
N VAL A 301 0.99 21.41 -17.12
CA VAL A 301 -0.23 22.22 -17.12
C VAL A 301 -1.49 21.36 -17.23
N SER A 302 -1.49 20.36 -18.12
CA SER A 302 -2.63 19.44 -18.29
C SER A 302 -2.94 18.61 -17.04
N LYS A 303 -2.02 18.52 -16.07
CA LYS A 303 -2.18 17.85 -14.78
C LYS A 303 -2.54 18.80 -13.66
N ALA A 304 -2.34 20.10 -13.85
CA ALA A 304 -2.72 21.13 -12.90
C ALA A 304 -4.23 21.30 -12.83
N THR A 305 -4.89 21.32 -13.97
CA THR A 305 -6.34 21.50 -14.09
C THR A 305 -6.86 20.89 -15.39
N SER A 306 -8.13 20.49 -15.39
CA SER A 306 -8.88 20.07 -16.57
C SER A 306 -9.65 21.25 -17.24
N VAL A 307 -9.68 22.42 -16.59
CA VAL A 307 -10.41 23.60 -17.06
C VAL A 307 -9.57 24.37 -18.09
N PRO A 308 -10.03 24.52 -19.34
CA PRO A 308 -9.25 25.15 -20.40
C PRO A 308 -8.87 26.61 -20.11
N GLU A 309 -9.75 27.38 -19.47
CA GLU A 309 -9.50 28.78 -19.12
C GLU A 309 -8.34 28.90 -18.12
N GLU A 310 -8.30 28.04 -17.11
CA GLU A 310 -7.20 27.99 -16.12
C GLU A 310 -5.89 27.56 -16.77
N GLN A 311 -5.93 26.58 -17.71
CA GLN A 311 -4.73 26.19 -18.46
C GLN A 311 -4.17 27.34 -19.26
N GLU A 312 -5.00 28.12 -19.96
CA GLU A 312 -4.56 29.31 -20.73
C GLU A 312 -4.02 30.41 -19.79
N GLU A 313 -4.59 30.56 -18.60
CA GLU A 313 -4.07 31.51 -17.61
C GLU A 313 -2.69 31.09 -17.08
N ILE A 314 -2.47 29.81 -16.78
CA ILE A 314 -1.14 29.30 -16.42
C ILE A 314 -0.13 29.49 -17.54
N LYS A 315 -0.53 29.21 -18.81
CA LYS A 315 0.36 29.39 -19.96
C LYS A 315 0.79 30.83 -20.13
N SER A 316 -0.17 31.78 -20.08
CA SER A 316 0.11 33.18 -20.27
C SER A 316 0.88 33.82 -19.12
N SER A 317 0.55 33.44 -17.88
CA SER A 317 1.10 34.05 -16.66
C SER A 317 2.43 33.43 -16.22
N VAL A 318 2.65 32.14 -16.49
CA VAL A 318 3.84 31.43 -16.05
C VAL A 318 4.74 31.00 -17.21
N LEU A 319 4.21 30.19 -18.16
CA LEU A 319 5.07 29.62 -19.20
C LEU A 319 5.61 30.69 -20.17
N ALA A 320 4.77 31.62 -20.64
CA ALA A 320 5.18 32.68 -21.52
C ALA A 320 6.24 33.62 -20.91
N VAL A 321 6.22 33.78 -19.59
CA VAL A 321 7.19 34.64 -18.88
C VAL A 321 8.53 33.94 -18.66
N HIS A 322 8.53 32.65 -18.44
CA HIS A 322 9.74 31.93 -18.03
C HIS A 322 10.35 31.03 -19.10
N LEU A 323 9.60 30.68 -20.17
CA LEU A 323 10.07 29.75 -21.22
C LEU A 323 10.28 30.40 -22.59
N THR A 324 9.90 31.68 -22.77
CA THR A 324 10.26 32.46 -23.95
C THR A 324 11.63 33.22 -23.70
#